data_443b48b37de3d3190b79e4ebcd2a786e
#
_entry.id   443b48b37de3d3190b79e4ebcd2a786e
#
_cell.length_a   1.000
_cell.length_b   1.000
_cell.length_c   1.000
_cell.angle_alpha   90.00
_cell.angle_beta   90.00
_cell.angle_gamma   90.00
#
_symmetry.space_group_name_H-M   'P 1'
#
loop_
_entity.id
_entity.type
_entity.pdbx_description
1 polymer ?
#
loop_
_entity_poly.entity_id
_entity_poly.type
_entity_poly.pdbx_seq_one_letter_code
_entity_poly.pdbx_strand_id
1 'polypeptide(L)'
;MAFSNSRTQYVLMNRDVSMLEFHCQRNEFDEPEFFEDAWHTPLRPIGYGRLTAFLEQRKAPKHRKHIQQLLEQYGCDDPEGFLRVTHALSLNDTFWVREADAALCWEDVSLYTNPFSEIISEAAFDGIISETDLSSTSPEFGTDGYYAKCWKREDCGIYLYKSGSAHYEIEPLSEYLAAQLSNRLCPGAVPYDMGFYRDKLVSKCPLFTSEAIGLAKASAVFRGEERTIPELL
;
A
#
# COMPACT_ATOMS: atom_id res chain seq x y z
N MET A 1 38.03 -1.18 -7.00
CA MET A 1 37.12 -0.18 -6.42
C MET A 1 36.64 -0.75 -5.11
N ALA A 2 36.82 -0.05 -3.99
CA ALA A 2 36.32 -0.52 -2.71
C ALA A 2 34.79 -0.32 -2.72
N PHE A 3 34.05 -1.41 -2.67
CA PHE A 3 32.61 -1.36 -2.47
C PHE A 3 32.37 -0.70 -1.10
N SER A 4 31.67 0.42 -1.09
CA SER A 4 31.20 1.04 0.15
C SER A 4 30.19 0.06 0.76
N ASN A 5 30.60 -0.60 1.81
CA ASN A 5 29.75 -1.52 2.58
C ASN A 5 28.80 -0.66 3.45
N SER A 6 28.01 0.22 2.82
CA SER A 6 27.07 1.09 3.51
C SER A 6 25.93 0.24 4.03
N ARG A 7 25.88 0.11 5.34
CA ARG A 7 24.80 -0.55 6.06
C ARG A 7 23.85 0.52 6.56
N THR A 8 22.62 0.52 6.06
CA THR A 8 21.57 1.43 6.52
C THR A 8 20.69 0.71 7.53
N GLN A 9 20.48 1.33 8.68
CA GLN A 9 19.65 0.77 9.76
C GLN A 9 18.23 1.29 9.67
N TYR A 10 17.27 0.37 9.81
CA TYR A 10 15.83 0.62 9.76
C TYR A 10 15.11 0.06 10.97
N VAL A 11 13.93 0.62 11.26
CA VAL A 11 13.03 0.10 12.28
C VAL A 11 11.64 -0.09 11.68
N LEU A 12 11.12 -1.31 11.76
CA LEU A 12 9.71 -1.57 11.53
C LEU A 12 8.92 -1.11 12.74
N MET A 13 7.97 -0.25 12.51
CA MET A 13 7.12 0.37 13.52
C MET A 13 5.68 -0.14 13.39
N ASN A 14 4.94 -0.12 14.50
CA ASN A 14 3.49 -0.16 14.51
C ASN A 14 3.01 1.11 15.24
N ARG A 15 2.53 2.11 14.51
CA ARG A 15 2.42 3.49 14.99
C ARG A 15 3.75 3.92 15.61
N ASP A 16 3.77 4.38 16.86
CA ASP A 16 4.98 4.82 17.57
C ASP A 16 5.70 3.70 18.32
N VAL A 17 5.26 2.43 18.17
CA VAL A 17 5.89 1.29 18.84
C VAL A 17 6.91 0.65 17.91
N SER A 18 8.18 0.58 18.34
CA SER A 18 9.24 -0.15 17.67
C SER A 18 8.99 -1.66 17.76
N MET A 19 8.97 -2.32 16.59
CA MET A 19 8.67 -3.76 16.48
C MET A 19 9.91 -4.59 16.18
N LEU A 20 10.67 -4.21 15.13
CA LEU A 20 11.83 -4.94 14.63
C LEU A 20 12.90 -3.97 14.17
N GLU A 21 14.11 -4.11 14.67
CA GLU A 21 15.30 -3.50 14.06
C GLU A 21 15.82 -4.40 12.95
N PHE A 22 16.18 -3.81 11.83
CA PHE A 22 16.76 -4.51 10.69
C PHE A 22 17.70 -3.60 9.92
N HIS A 23 18.53 -4.18 9.06
CA HIS A 23 19.38 -3.38 8.20
C HIS A 23 19.27 -3.79 6.74
N CYS A 24 19.58 -2.84 5.88
CA CYS A 24 19.83 -3.05 4.46
C CYS A 24 21.33 -3.06 4.20
N GLN A 25 21.78 -4.02 3.43
CA GLN A 25 23.15 -4.10 2.90
C GLN A 25 23.07 -4.43 1.42
N ARG A 26 23.93 -3.82 0.59
CA ARG A 26 23.99 -4.14 -0.83
C ARG A 26 24.93 -5.33 -1.06
N ASN A 27 24.46 -6.29 -1.86
CA ASN A 27 25.25 -7.46 -2.25
C ASN A 27 26.29 -7.11 -3.36
N GLU A 28 27.01 -8.11 -3.85
CA GLU A 28 28.03 -7.94 -4.90
C GLU A 28 27.47 -7.46 -6.26
N PHE A 29 26.16 -7.56 -6.48
CA PHE A 29 25.44 -7.07 -7.66
C PHE A 29 24.81 -5.70 -7.44
N ASP A 30 25.11 -5.02 -6.32
CA ASP A 30 24.50 -3.75 -5.90
C ASP A 30 22.97 -3.85 -5.63
N GLU A 31 22.49 -5.06 -5.34
CA GLU A 31 21.09 -5.27 -4.97
C GLU A 31 20.90 -5.18 -3.45
N PRO A 32 19.86 -4.49 -2.95
CA PRO A 32 19.60 -4.36 -1.53
C PRO A 32 19.06 -5.66 -0.93
N GLU A 33 19.68 -6.12 0.13
CA GLU A 33 19.26 -7.27 0.94
C GLU A 33 18.94 -6.81 2.36
N PHE A 34 17.85 -7.35 2.95
CA PHE A 34 17.39 -6.99 4.28
C PHE A 34 17.61 -8.13 5.27
N PHE A 35 18.17 -7.77 6.44
CA PHE A 35 18.48 -8.70 7.51
C PHE A 35 17.83 -8.26 8.82
N GLU A 36 17.08 -9.17 9.46
CA GLU A 36 16.48 -8.93 10.77
C GLU A 36 17.56 -8.94 11.85
N ASP A 37 17.62 -7.89 12.67
CA ASP A 37 18.57 -7.77 13.77
C ASP A 37 17.93 -8.15 15.12
N ALA A 38 16.89 -7.42 15.55
CA ALA A 38 16.26 -7.63 16.84
C ALA A 38 14.77 -7.31 16.86
N TRP A 39 13.97 -8.23 17.40
CA TRP A 39 12.56 -7.99 17.69
C TRP A 39 12.38 -7.46 19.11
N HIS A 40 11.67 -6.33 19.26
CA HIS A 40 11.38 -5.71 20.56
C HIS A 40 10.08 -6.21 21.18
N THR A 41 9.26 -6.96 20.44
CA THR A 41 7.96 -7.47 20.87
C THR A 41 7.73 -8.87 20.29
N PRO A 42 6.98 -9.75 21.00
CA PRO A 42 6.54 -11.04 20.44
C PRO A 42 5.47 -10.89 19.36
N LEU A 43 4.79 -9.73 19.28
CA LEU A 43 3.77 -9.49 18.27
C LEU A 43 4.40 -9.40 16.88
N ARG A 44 3.68 -9.92 15.89
CA ARG A 44 4.07 -9.91 14.49
C ARG A 44 2.89 -9.42 13.65
N PRO A 45 3.13 -8.76 12.51
CA PRO A 45 2.06 -8.51 11.54
C PRO A 45 1.37 -9.82 11.15
N ILE A 46 0.07 -9.78 10.93
CA ILE A 46 -0.69 -10.96 10.50
C ILE A 46 -0.10 -11.52 9.22
N GLY A 47 0.19 -12.82 9.21
CA GLY A 47 0.81 -13.48 8.07
C GLY A 47 2.30 -13.20 7.88
N TYR A 48 2.95 -12.55 8.84
CA TYR A 48 4.40 -12.36 8.81
C TYR A 48 5.14 -13.71 8.76
N GLY A 49 6.02 -13.86 7.80
CA GLY A 49 6.88 -15.04 7.70
C GLY A 49 8.36 -14.63 7.74
N ARG A 50 8.73 -13.66 6.93
CA ARG A 50 10.06 -13.06 6.86
C ARG A 50 9.94 -11.61 6.37
N LEU A 51 10.89 -10.78 6.74
CA LEU A 51 10.89 -9.34 6.44
C LEU A 51 10.77 -9.02 4.96
N THR A 52 11.59 -9.64 4.12
CA THR A 52 11.57 -9.39 2.66
C THR A 52 10.19 -9.66 2.06
N ALA A 53 9.55 -10.77 2.42
CA ALA A 53 8.21 -11.09 1.92
C ALA A 53 7.15 -10.11 2.43
N PHE A 54 7.28 -9.65 3.66
CA PHE A 54 6.41 -8.63 4.23
C PHE A 54 6.55 -7.30 3.47
N LEU A 55 7.76 -6.83 3.23
CA LEU A 55 8.02 -5.59 2.49
C LEU A 55 7.55 -5.66 1.03
N GLU A 56 7.78 -6.79 0.35
CA GLU A 56 7.32 -6.98 -1.03
C GLU A 56 5.79 -6.96 -1.15
N GLN A 57 5.05 -7.46 -0.17
CA GLN A 57 3.60 -7.42 -0.16
C GLN A 57 3.03 -6.00 0.02
N ARG A 58 3.86 -5.03 0.40
CA ARG A 58 3.46 -3.63 0.61
C ARG A 58 3.63 -2.76 -0.63
N LYS A 59 4.23 -3.30 -1.69
CA LYS A 59 4.40 -2.58 -2.96
C LYS A 59 3.20 -2.80 -3.87
N ALA A 60 2.81 -1.75 -4.58
CA ALA A 60 1.88 -1.90 -5.69
C ALA A 60 2.48 -2.84 -6.75
N PRO A 61 1.66 -3.72 -7.38
CA PRO A 61 2.15 -4.61 -8.43
C PRO A 61 2.78 -3.83 -9.59
N LYS A 62 3.97 -4.23 -10.02
CA LYS A 62 4.72 -3.57 -11.12
C LYS A 62 3.91 -3.47 -12.43
N HIS A 63 3.05 -4.45 -12.69
CA HIS A 63 2.18 -4.48 -13.88
C HIS A 63 0.89 -3.66 -13.72
N ARG A 64 0.67 -2.99 -12.58
CA ARG A 64 -0.44 -2.06 -12.43
C ARG A 64 -0.27 -0.89 -13.38
N LYS A 65 -1.36 -0.56 -14.07
CA LYS A 65 -1.37 0.53 -15.04
C LYS A 65 -0.86 1.85 -14.42
N HIS A 66 0.05 2.51 -15.11
CA HIS A 66 0.68 3.79 -14.74
C HIS A 66 1.60 3.79 -13.50
N ILE A 67 1.71 2.67 -12.75
CA ILE A 67 2.48 2.69 -11.50
C ILE A 67 3.98 2.52 -11.69
N GLN A 68 4.41 1.76 -12.71
CA GLN A 68 5.83 1.48 -12.92
C GLN A 68 6.64 2.75 -13.17
N GLN A 69 6.20 3.61 -14.08
CA GLN A 69 6.87 4.89 -14.38
C GLN A 69 6.90 5.80 -13.16
N LEU A 70 5.82 5.79 -12.38
CA LEU A 70 5.74 6.56 -11.14
C LEU A 70 6.77 6.06 -10.12
N LEU A 71 6.90 4.75 -9.92
CA LEU A 71 7.90 4.15 -9.03
C LEU A 71 9.33 4.50 -9.45
N GLU A 72 9.63 4.40 -10.76
CA GLU A 72 10.95 4.75 -11.31
C GLU A 72 11.26 6.23 -11.08
N GLN A 73 10.33 7.13 -11.37
CA GLN A 73 10.52 8.58 -11.19
C GLN A 73 10.79 8.96 -9.73
N TYR A 74 10.15 8.29 -8.79
CA TYR A 74 10.33 8.56 -7.35
C TYR A 74 11.44 7.72 -6.71
N GLY A 75 12.26 7.02 -7.50
CA GLY A 75 13.36 6.19 -6.99
C GLY A 75 12.89 5.03 -6.12
N CYS A 76 11.67 4.53 -6.37
CA CYS A 76 11.05 3.39 -5.68
C CYS A 76 11.20 2.08 -6.46
N ASP A 77 12.05 2.04 -7.48
CA ASP A 77 12.29 0.89 -8.35
C ASP A 77 13.03 -0.23 -7.61
N ASP A 78 13.96 0.11 -6.73
CA ASP A 78 14.57 -0.85 -5.82
C ASP A 78 13.86 -0.92 -4.44
N PRO A 79 14.04 -2.01 -3.69
CA PRO A 79 13.40 -2.19 -2.38
C PRO A 79 13.82 -1.14 -1.34
N GLU A 80 15.07 -0.69 -1.34
CA GLU A 80 15.56 0.31 -0.38
C GLU A 80 15.01 1.71 -0.72
N GLY A 81 15.02 2.09 -2.00
CA GLY A 81 14.41 3.33 -2.47
C GLY A 81 12.92 3.39 -2.13
N PHE A 82 12.20 2.26 -2.30
CA PHE A 82 10.82 2.15 -1.89
C PHE A 82 10.62 2.46 -0.39
N LEU A 83 11.47 1.91 0.49
CA LEU A 83 11.35 2.18 1.92
C LEU A 83 11.60 3.66 2.25
N ARG A 84 12.62 4.28 1.64
CA ARG A 84 12.97 5.67 1.90
C ARG A 84 11.87 6.65 1.48
N VAL A 85 11.18 6.38 0.37
CA VAL A 85 10.15 7.28 -0.16
C VAL A 85 8.80 7.01 0.46
N THR A 86 8.40 5.74 0.61
CA THR A 86 7.04 5.38 0.99
C THR A 86 6.90 5.00 2.46
N HIS A 87 8.01 4.83 3.17
CA HIS A 87 8.04 4.25 4.52
C HIS A 87 7.30 2.90 4.61
N ALA A 88 7.14 2.20 3.49
CA ALA A 88 6.31 1.01 3.35
C ALA A 88 4.89 1.18 3.94
N LEU A 89 4.33 2.39 3.90
CA LEU A 89 3.00 2.71 4.40
C LEU A 89 1.90 2.05 3.57
N SER A 90 0.79 1.73 4.21
CA SER A 90 -0.41 1.20 3.57
C SER A 90 -1.66 1.64 4.32
N LEU A 91 -2.77 1.81 3.61
CA LEU A 91 -4.10 2.00 4.21
C LEU A 91 -4.71 0.67 4.72
N ASN A 92 -3.97 -0.44 4.69
CA ASN A 92 -4.45 -1.72 5.20
C ASN A 92 -4.15 -1.94 6.69
N ASP A 93 -3.18 -1.22 7.24
CA ASP A 93 -2.72 -1.37 8.62
C ASP A 93 -1.94 -0.15 9.11
N THR A 94 -1.33 -0.26 10.29
CA THR A 94 -0.56 0.82 10.94
C THR A 94 0.94 0.50 11.02
N PHE A 95 1.42 -0.47 10.24
CA PHE A 95 2.85 -0.78 10.16
C PHE A 95 3.53 0.13 9.14
N TRP A 96 4.75 0.57 9.47
CA TRP A 96 5.59 1.41 8.61
C TRP A 96 7.06 1.25 8.96
N VAL A 97 7.93 1.80 8.12
CA VAL A 97 9.39 1.71 8.30
C VAL A 97 9.98 3.11 8.34
N ARG A 98 10.90 3.33 9.28
CA ARG A 98 11.75 4.52 9.29
C ARG A 98 13.22 4.15 9.31
N GLU A 99 14.09 5.03 8.88
CA GLU A 99 15.52 4.94 9.19
C GLU A 99 15.72 5.08 10.70
N ALA A 100 16.70 4.37 11.25
CA ALA A 100 16.87 4.29 12.72
C ALA A 100 17.17 5.65 13.37
N ASP A 101 17.86 6.53 12.64
CA ASP A 101 18.25 7.89 13.08
C ASP A 101 17.20 8.97 12.70
N ALA A 102 16.17 8.63 11.93
CA ALA A 102 15.13 9.58 11.58
C ALA A 102 14.21 9.88 12.78
N ALA A 103 14.01 11.16 13.06
CA ALA A 103 13.12 11.64 14.13
C ALA A 103 11.66 11.73 13.65
N LEU A 104 11.14 10.65 13.05
CA LEU A 104 9.76 10.58 12.56
C LEU A 104 8.87 9.82 13.55
N CYS A 105 7.66 10.32 13.76
CA CYS A 105 6.60 9.65 14.52
C CYS A 105 5.41 9.29 13.62
N TRP A 106 4.45 8.54 14.15
CA TRP A 106 3.28 8.10 13.40
C TRP A 106 2.45 9.26 12.84
N GLU A 107 2.31 10.35 13.60
CA GLU A 107 1.55 11.53 13.20
C GLU A 107 2.13 12.19 11.93
N ASP A 108 3.46 12.15 11.76
CA ASP A 108 4.13 12.74 10.61
C ASP A 108 3.85 12.01 9.29
N VAL A 109 3.58 10.69 9.35
CA VAL A 109 3.56 9.82 8.16
C VAL A 109 2.21 9.13 7.93
N SER A 110 1.30 9.11 8.91
CA SER A 110 0.04 8.38 8.83
C SER A 110 -0.79 8.74 7.61
N LEU A 111 -1.06 7.76 6.75
CA LEU A 111 -1.97 7.92 5.60
C LEU A 111 -3.44 8.13 6.01
N TYR A 112 -3.80 7.86 7.27
CA TYR A 112 -5.15 8.09 7.76
C TYR A 112 -5.42 9.55 8.07
N THR A 113 -4.42 10.32 8.43
CA THR A 113 -4.55 11.71 8.91
C THR A 113 -3.92 12.73 7.96
N ASN A 114 -2.82 12.41 7.31
CA ASN A 114 -2.10 13.32 6.43
C ASN A 114 -2.76 13.45 5.04
N PRO A 115 -2.64 14.59 4.36
CA PRO A 115 -3.15 14.77 3.01
C PRO A 115 -2.42 13.85 2.02
N PHE A 116 -3.12 13.44 0.96
CA PHE A 116 -2.51 12.70 -0.15
C PHE A 116 -1.95 13.68 -1.19
N SER A 117 -0.90 13.26 -1.89
CA SER A 117 -0.41 14.02 -3.03
C SER A 117 -1.39 13.91 -4.19
N GLU A 118 -2.01 15.02 -4.57
CA GLU A 118 -2.90 15.05 -5.74
C GLU A 118 -2.17 14.69 -7.02
N ILE A 119 -0.92 15.14 -7.15
CA ILE A 119 -0.10 14.88 -8.33
C ILE A 119 0.20 13.39 -8.47
N ILE A 120 0.56 12.70 -7.38
CA ILE A 120 0.78 11.25 -7.41
C ILE A 120 -0.54 10.50 -7.69
N SER A 121 -1.64 10.94 -7.08
CA SER A 121 -2.97 10.36 -7.33
C SER A 121 -3.38 10.48 -8.80
N GLU A 122 -3.16 11.64 -9.41
CA GLU A 122 -3.43 11.90 -10.82
C GLU A 122 -2.53 11.09 -11.75
N ALA A 123 -1.23 11.06 -11.46
CA ALA A 123 -0.28 10.26 -12.24
C ALA A 123 -0.61 8.76 -12.18
N ALA A 124 -0.99 8.24 -11.01
CA ALA A 124 -1.39 6.84 -10.84
C ALA A 124 -2.71 6.50 -11.57
N PHE A 125 -3.56 7.49 -11.80
CA PHE A 125 -4.84 7.31 -12.49
C PHE A 125 -4.73 7.52 -14.02
N ASP A 126 -4.09 8.60 -14.47
CA ASP A 126 -4.02 8.99 -15.87
C ASP A 126 -2.69 8.64 -16.56
N GLY A 127 -1.63 8.38 -15.79
CA GLY A 127 -0.29 8.14 -16.31
C GLY A 127 0.45 9.42 -16.75
N ILE A 128 -0.09 10.59 -16.42
CA ILE A 128 0.55 11.88 -16.72
C ILE A 128 1.42 12.23 -15.52
N ILE A 129 2.74 12.15 -15.70
CA ILE A 129 3.71 12.44 -14.66
C ILE A 129 4.25 13.84 -14.93
N SER A 130 4.08 14.76 -13.97
CA SER A 130 4.73 16.07 -13.95
C SER A 130 5.95 16.03 -13.03
N GLU A 131 6.93 16.90 -13.27
CA GLU A 131 8.06 17.09 -12.38
C GLU A 131 7.56 17.60 -11.03
N THR A 132 7.79 16.85 -9.96
CA THR A 132 7.29 17.15 -8.61
C THR A 132 8.29 16.82 -7.53
N ASP A 133 8.08 17.42 -6.37
CA ASP A 133 8.87 17.17 -5.18
C ASP A 133 8.75 15.72 -4.72
N LEU A 134 9.88 15.06 -4.53
CA LEU A 134 10.02 13.64 -4.21
C LEU A 134 9.70 13.28 -2.75
N SER A 135 9.14 14.21 -1.97
CA SER A 135 9.05 14.09 -0.50
C SER A 135 7.70 13.61 0.03
N SER A 136 6.70 13.34 -0.80
CA SER A 136 5.37 13.00 -0.30
C SER A 136 5.06 11.52 -0.32
N THR A 137 4.68 10.98 0.84
CA THR A 137 4.08 9.65 0.95
C THR A 137 2.70 9.63 0.31
N SER A 138 2.36 8.53 -0.35
CA SER A 138 1.07 8.39 -1.02
C SER A 138 0.60 6.94 -1.00
N PRO A 139 -0.71 6.68 -0.77
CA PRO A 139 -1.24 5.32 -0.70
C PRO A 139 -1.17 4.58 -2.04
N GLU A 140 -1.00 5.27 -3.16
CA GLU A 140 -0.90 4.68 -4.50
C GLU A 140 0.26 3.70 -4.61
N PHE A 141 1.38 3.95 -3.95
CA PHE A 141 2.57 3.10 -3.98
C PHE A 141 2.36 1.71 -3.35
N GLY A 142 1.42 1.59 -2.40
CA GLY A 142 1.08 0.34 -1.71
C GLY A 142 -0.27 -0.27 -2.11
N THR A 143 -1.01 0.36 -3.05
CA THR A 143 -2.35 -0.09 -3.40
C THR A 143 -2.32 -1.25 -4.40
N ASP A 144 -2.94 -2.37 -4.07
CA ASP A 144 -3.00 -3.58 -4.90
C ASP A 144 -4.00 -3.44 -6.07
N GLY A 145 -3.89 -4.34 -7.06
CA GLY A 145 -4.80 -4.50 -8.20
C GLY A 145 -4.30 -3.88 -9.50
N TYR A 146 -4.88 -4.32 -10.62
CA TYR A 146 -4.38 -4.08 -11.99
C TYR A 146 -4.79 -2.74 -12.58
N TYR A 147 -6.08 -2.38 -12.49
CA TYR A 147 -6.62 -1.19 -13.16
C TYR A 147 -6.14 0.12 -12.55
N ALA A 148 -6.19 1.19 -13.34
CA ALA A 148 -5.88 2.53 -12.88
C ALA A 148 -6.82 2.95 -11.73
N LYS A 149 -6.23 3.48 -10.68
CA LYS A 149 -6.94 3.86 -9.46
C LYS A 149 -6.17 4.93 -8.71
N CYS A 150 -6.89 5.72 -7.95
CA CYS A 150 -6.31 6.70 -7.03
C CYS A 150 -7.15 6.82 -5.76
N TRP A 151 -6.53 7.29 -4.71
CA TRP A 151 -7.18 7.65 -3.47
C TRP A 151 -7.52 9.14 -3.44
N LYS A 152 -8.70 9.46 -2.95
CA LYS A 152 -9.15 10.83 -2.74
C LYS A 152 -9.67 11.01 -1.33
N ARG A 153 -9.27 12.12 -0.72
CA ARG A 153 -9.81 12.57 0.55
C ARG A 153 -10.90 13.60 0.27
N GLU A 154 -12.11 13.31 0.71
CA GLU A 154 -13.28 14.17 0.57
C GLU A 154 -13.78 14.60 1.96
N ASP A 155 -14.73 15.52 2.01
CA ASP A 155 -15.29 16.04 3.28
C ASP A 155 -15.86 14.94 4.19
N CYS A 156 -16.38 13.86 3.58
CA CYS A 156 -17.03 12.77 4.31
C CYS A 156 -16.15 11.50 4.46
N GLY A 157 -14.89 11.51 4.00
CA GLY A 157 -14.01 10.37 4.17
C GLY A 157 -12.98 10.19 3.07
N ILE A 158 -12.31 9.04 3.12
CA ILE A 158 -11.32 8.62 2.15
C ILE A 158 -11.95 7.60 1.20
N TYR A 159 -11.74 7.77 -0.09
CA TYR A 159 -12.35 6.92 -1.12
C TYR A 159 -11.31 6.45 -2.14
N LEU A 160 -11.43 5.19 -2.54
CA LEU A 160 -10.71 4.62 -3.67
C LEU A 160 -11.55 4.77 -4.94
N TYR A 161 -11.01 5.47 -5.91
CA TYR A 161 -11.57 5.61 -7.25
C TYR A 161 -10.88 4.62 -8.18
N LYS A 162 -11.64 3.80 -8.87
CA LYS A 162 -11.14 2.79 -9.82
C LYS A 162 -11.78 3.01 -11.19
N SER A 163 -10.96 3.06 -12.22
CA SER A 163 -11.42 3.04 -13.61
C SER A 163 -11.56 1.61 -14.12
N GLY A 164 -12.23 1.46 -15.25
CA GLY A 164 -12.32 0.21 -15.98
C GLY A 164 -11.15 -0.05 -16.93
N SER A 165 -11.27 -1.15 -17.67
CA SER A 165 -10.37 -1.53 -18.76
C SER A 165 -10.45 -0.55 -19.92
N ALA A 166 -9.41 -0.56 -20.78
CA ALA A 166 -9.38 0.33 -21.95
C ALA A 166 -10.39 -0.03 -23.04
N HIS A 167 -11.04 -1.21 -22.99
CA HIS A 167 -11.88 -1.72 -24.08
C HIS A 167 -13.36 -1.38 -23.91
N TYR A 168 -13.92 -1.59 -22.73
CA TYR A 168 -15.36 -1.42 -22.51
C TYR A 168 -15.70 -0.59 -21.28
N GLU A 169 -14.72 -0.35 -20.39
CA GLU A 169 -14.88 0.43 -19.15
C GLU A 169 -16.07 -0.01 -18.27
N ILE A 170 -16.44 -1.30 -18.31
CA ILE A 170 -17.63 -1.82 -17.64
C ILE A 170 -17.36 -2.25 -16.19
N GLU A 171 -16.10 -2.37 -15.77
CA GLU A 171 -15.74 -2.82 -14.43
C GLU A 171 -16.33 -1.95 -13.31
N PRO A 172 -16.37 -0.60 -13.42
CA PRO A 172 -17.04 0.24 -12.42
C PRO A 172 -18.52 -0.09 -12.26
N LEU A 173 -19.23 -0.34 -13.37
CA LEU A 173 -20.63 -0.75 -13.35
C LEU A 173 -20.79 -2.12 -12.71
N SER A 174 -19.90 -3.06 -13.03
CA SER A 174 -19.93 -4.43 -12.47
C SER A 174 -19.70 -4.40 -10.97
N GLU A 175 -18.73 -3.60 -10.48
CA GLU A 175 -18.47 -3.42 -9.04
C GLU A 175 -19.68 -2.81 -8.33
N TYR A 176 -20.30 -1.79 -8.92
CA TYR A 176 -21.50 -1.18 -8.37
C TYR A 176 -22.67 -2.16 -8.26
N LEU A 177 -22.98 -2.88 -9.35
CA LEU A 177 -24.07 -3.87 -9.36
C LEU A 177 -23.81 -5.01 -8.37
N ALA A 178 -22.58 -5.50 -8.31
CA ALA A 178 -22.18 -6.52 -7.34
C ALA A 178 -22.37 -6.00 -5.89
N ALA A 179 -22.02 -4.76 -5.62
CA ALA A 179 -22.21 -4.16 -4.29
C ALA A 179 -23.70 -4.03 -3.94
N GLN A 180 -24.56 -3.62 -4.89
CA GLN A 180 -26.01 -3.55 -4.66
C GLN A 180 -26.58 -4.94 -4.30
N LEU A 181 -26.10 -6.01 -4.94
CA LEU A 181 -26.51 -7.37 -4.61
C LEU A 181 -25.93 -7.81 -3.25
N SER A 182 -24.65 -7.57 -3.03
CA SER A 182 -23.95 -7.95 -1.80
C SER A 182 -24.57 -7.30 -0.57
N ASN A 183 -24.94 -6.03 -0.64
CA ASN A 183 -25.60 -5.31 0.46
C ASN A 183 -26.95 -5.89 0.87
N ARG A 184 -27.63 -6.63 -0.04
CA ARG A 184 -28.88 -7.35 0.26
C ARG A 184 -28.65 -8.72 0.87
N LEU A 185 -27.52 -9.36 0.54
CA LEU A 185 -27.20 -10.73 0.93
C LEU A 185 -26.31 -10.79 2.18
N CYS A 186 -25.48 -9.78 2.37
CA CYS A 186 -24.43 -9.78 3.39
C CYS A 186 -24.44 -8.44 4.14
N PRO A 187 -25.01 -8.38 5.35
CA PRO A 187 -24.95 -7.17 6.15
C PRO A 187 -23.49 -6.75 6.42
N GLY A 188 -23.18 -5.48 6.17
CA GLY A 188 -21.82 -4.97 6.34
C GLY A 188 -20.92 -5.14 5.12
N ALA A 189 -21.45 -5.57 3.97
CA ALA A 189 -20.70 -5.49 2.71
C ALA A 189 -20.28 -4.06 2.41
N VAL A 190 -19.07 -3.89 1.86
CA VAL A 190 -18.54 -2.56 1.53
C VAL A 190 -19.40 -1.95 0.41
N PRO A 191 -19.96 -0.75 0.62
CA PRO A 191 -20.75 -0.09 -0.41
C PRO A 191 -19.84 0.39 -1.54
N TYR A 192 -20.36 0.31 -2.76
CA TYR A 192 -19.74 0.93 -3.92
C TYR A 192 -20.75 1.89 -4.55
N ASP A 193 -20.26 3.04 -4.95
CA ASP A 193 -20.96 4.02 -5.74
C ASP A 193 -20.32 4.18 -7.11
N MET A 194 -20.97 4.89 -8.02
CA MET A 194 -20.42 5.25 -9.32
C MET A 194 -20.34 6.77 -9.46
N GLY A 195 -19.36 7.22 -10.21
CA GLY A 195 -19.16 8.63 -10.51
C GLY A 195 -18.31 8.83 -11.74
N PHE A 196 -17.99 10.07 -12.00
CA PHE A 196 -17.03 10.45 -13.02
C PHE A 196 -15.83 11.13 -12.38
N TYR A 197 -14.66 10.75 -12.83
CA TYR A 197 -13.40 11.40 -12.47
C TYR A 197 -12.55 11.56 -13.73
N ARG A 198 -12.21 12.81 -14.09
CA ARG A 198 -11.49 13.16 -15.31
C ARG A 198 -12.12 12.51 -16.55
N ASP A 199 -13.41 12.70 -16.73
CA ASP A 199 -14.24 12.20 -17.84
C ASP A 199 -14.30 10.67 -18.00
N LYS A 200 -13.76 9.91 -17.04
CA LYS A 200 -13.87 8.45 -16.99
C LYS A 200 -14.92 8.02 -15.96
N LEU A 201 -15.69 7.00 -16.31
CA LEU A 201 -16.55 6.31 -15.37
C LEU A 201 -15.67 5.61 -14.31
N VAL A 202 -15.99 5.80 -13.05
CA VAL A 202 -15.28 5.18 -11.92
C VAL A 202 -16.25 4.52 -10.96
N SER A 203 -15.82 3.43 -10.35
CA SER A 203 -16.38 2.95 -9.10
C SER A 203 -15.72 3.68 -7.94
N LYS A 204 -16.51 4.00 -6.93
CA LYS A 204 -16.09 4.73 -5.74
C LYS A 204 -16.35 3.87 -4.52
N CYS A 205 -15.29 3.50 -3.81
CA CYS A 205 -15.34 2.65 -2.64
C CYS A 205 -14.82 3.42 -1.42
N PRO A 206 -15.57 3.56 -0.32
CA PRO A 206 -15.07 4.18 0.89
C PRO A 206 -13.96 3.34 1.51
N LEU A 207 -13.00 3.98 2.15
CA LEU A 207 -12.02 3.30 2.99
C LEU A 207 -12.76 2.64 4.16
N PHE A 208 -12.58 1.33 4.33
CA PHE A 208 -13.20 0.53 5.39
C PHE A 208 -12.22 0.10 6.48
N THR A 209 -10.96 0.52 6.36
CA THR A 209 -9.93 0.40 7.39
C THR A 209 -9.78 1.71 8.17
N SER A 210 -9.14 1.64 9.30
CA SER A 210 -8.81 2.78 10.14
C SER A 210 -7.56 2.48 10.96
N GLU A 211 -7.11 3.40 11.76
CA GLU A 211 -6.04 3.12 12.73
C GLU A 211 -6.36 2.00 13.73
N ALA A 212 -7.64 1.70 13.94
CA ALA A 212 -8.09 0.64 14.85
C ALA A 212 -8.45 -0.67 14.12
N ILE A 213 -8.71 -0.62 12.82
CA ILE A 213 -9.21 -1.75 12.04
C ILE A 213 -8.34 -1.93 10.80
N GLY A 214 -7.58 -3.00 10.76
CA GLY A 214 -6.74 -3.37 9.61
C GLY A 214 -7.43 -4.37 8.69
N LEU A 215 -6.89 -4.50 7.47
CA LEU A 215 -7.26 -5.50 6.47
C LEU A 215 -6.12 -6.52 6.32
N ALA A 216 -6.45 -7.80 6.48
CA ALA A 216 -5.54 -8.90 6.17
C ALA A 216 -6.18 -9.87 5.18
N LYS A 217 -5.37 -10.43 4.29
CA LYS A 217 -5.84 -11.48 3.36
C LYS A 217 -6.17 -12.74 4.16
N ALA A 218 -7.30 -13.41 3.86
CA ALA A 218 -7.68 -14.65 4.53
C ALA A 218 -6.56 -15.71 4.46
N SER A 219 -5.84 -15.81 3.33
CA SER A 219 -4.68 -16.69 3.18
C SER A 219 -3.51 -16.38 4.15
N ALA A 220 -3.43 -15.16 4.66
CA ALA A 220 -2.41 -14.80 5.65
C ALA A 220 -2.83 -15.23 7.08
N VAL A 221 -4.14 -15.28 7.34
CA VAL A 221 -4.70 -15.71 8.64
C VAL A 221 -4.67 -17.23 8.76
N PHE A 222 -4.99 -17.95 7.67
CA PHE A 222 -5.17 -19.41 7.67
C PHE A 222 -3.97 -20.17 7.07
N ARG A 223 -2.77 -19.67 7.23
CA ARG A 223 -1.55 -20.32 6.72
C ARG A 223 -1.43 -21.77 7.24
N GLY A 224 -1.38 -22.73 6.30
CA GLY A 224 -1.12 -24.13 6.59
C GLY A 224 -2.34 -24.96 7.01
N GLU A 225 -3.52 -24.37 7.01
CA GLU A 225 -4.77 -25.12 7.24
C GLU A 225 -5.58 -25.19 5.93
N GLU A 226 -5.81 -26.41 5.43
CA GLU A 226 -6.82 -26.64 4.40
C GLU A 226 -8.19 -26.47 5.05
N ARG A 227 -8.85 -25.36 4.78
CA ARG A 227 -10.22 -25.10 5.25
C ARG A 227 -11.17 -24.97 4.08
N THR A 228 -12.34 -25.54 4.21
CA THR A 228 -13.43 -25.34 3.27
C THR A 228 -14.13 -24.01 3.53
N ILE A 229 -14.77 -23.44 2.51
CA ILE A 229 -15.55 -22.19 2.65
C ILE A 229 -16.55 -22.24 3.82
N PRO A 230 -17.29 -23.35 4.09
CA PRO A 230 -18.16 -23.44 5.26
C PRO A 230 -17.45 -23.35 6.62
N GLU A 231 -16.16 -23.65 6.71
CA GLU A 231 -15.38 -23.52 7.96
C GLU A 231 -14.84 -22.09 8.18
N LEU A 232 -14.98 -21.22 7.18
CA LEU A 232 -14.56 -19.82 7.21
C LEU A 232 -15.72 -18.85 7.49
N LEU A 233 -16.96 -19.35 7.38
CA LEU A 233 -18.21 -18.60 7.64
C LEU A 233 -18.76 -18.91 9.03
#